data_a5bab8bf800aad9ffce0d682e3fe151d
#
_entry.id   a5bab8bf800aad9ffce0d682e3fe151d
#
_cell.length_a   1.000
_cell.length_b   1.000
_cell.length_c   1.000
_cell.angle_alpha   90.00
_cell.angle_beta   90.00
_cell.angle_gamma   90.00
#
_symmetry.space_group_name_H-M   'P 1'
#
loop_
_entity.id
_entity.type
_entity.pdbx_description
1 polymer ?
#
loop_
_entity_poly.entity_id
_entity_poly.type
_entity_poly.pdbx_seq_one_letter_code
_entity_poly.pdbx_strand_id
1 'polypeptide(L)'
;MTIPQTQKVTLRLVIYGRVQGVFFRHSMCREAQRLAVAGWVRNRSDGTVEAVVHGESADVDIIVRWAKRGPELAQVEQVEIMPDDGAYASFEII
;
A
#
# COMPACT_ATOMS: atom_id res chain seq x y z
N MET A 1 -27.97 15.93 13.19
CA MET A 1 -26.77 15.12 13.47
C MET A 1 -25.87 15.08 12.23
N THR A 2 -24.62 15.31 12.43
CA THR A 2 -23.66 15.32 11.31
C THR A 2 -23.17 13.91 11.08
N ILE A 3 -23.27 13.45 9.84
CA ILE A 3 -22.68 12.18 9.44
C ILE A 3 -21.20 12.43 9.21
N PRO A 4 -20.30 11.65 9.84
CA PRO A 4 -18.89 11.82 9.58
C PRO A 4 -18.58 11.65 8.09
N GLN A 5 -17.86 12.59 7.55
CA GLN A 5 -17.41 12.49 6.17
C GLN A 5 -16.22 11.53 6.14
N THR A 6 -16.33 10.48 5.33
CA THR A 6 -15.15 9.68 5.02
C THR A 6 -14.27 10.49 4.09
N GLN A 7 -12.99 10.55 4.41
CA GLN A 7 -12.02 11.26 3.59
C GLN A 7 -11.20 10.25 2.79
N LYS A 8 -11.06 10.54 1.51
CA LYS A 8 -10.09 9.81 0.70
C LYS A 8 -8.71 10.41 0.90
N VAL A 9 -7.75 9.54 1.06
CA VAL A 9 -6.35 9.91 1.23
C VAL A 9 -5.50 9.15 0.22
N THR A 10 -4.35 9.71 -0.09
CA THR A 10 -3.37 9.06 -0.94
C THR A 10 -2.02 9.13 -0.26
N LEU A 11 -1.38 7.98 -0.09
CA LEU A 11 -0.08 7.87 0.54
C LEU A 11 0.87 7.12 -0.37
N ARG A 12 2.13 7.52 -0.34
CA ARG A 12 3.21 6.77 -0.97
C ARG A 12 4.00 6.04 0.10
N LEU A 13 4.31 4.79 -0.16
CA LEU A 13 5.04 3.92 0.75
C LEU A 13 6.33 3.46 0.08
N VAL A 14 7.43 3.46 0.84
CA VAL A 14 8.65 2.78 0.44
C VAL A 14 8.95 1.74 1.52
N ILE A 15 9.03 0.49 1.11
CA ILE A 15 9.09 -0.66 2.00
C ILE A 15 10.45 -1.30 1.89
N TYR A 16 11.17 -1.38 3.01
CA TYR A 16 12.54 -1.86 3.12
C TYR A 16 12.58 -3.21 3.80
N GLY A 17 13.56 -4.00 3.44
CA GLY A 17 13.81 -5.31 4.02
C GLY A 17 13.81 -6.39 2.96
N ARG A 18 13.50 -7.62 3.37
CA ARG A 18 13.33 -8.72 2.44
C ARG A 18 11.90 -8.67 1.90
N VAL A 19 11.72 -7.94 0.80
CA VAL A 19 10.40 -7.60 0.27
C VAL A 19 10.26 -7.91 -1.22
N GLN A 20 11.36 -8.28 -1.90
CA GLN A 20 11.31 -8.74 -3.28
C GLN A 20 11.52 -10.25 -3.32
N GLY A 21 10.87 -10.93 -4.29
CA GLY A 21 10.95 -12.38 -4.40
C GLY A 21 10.16 -13.14 -3.34
N VAL A 22 9.24 -12.48 -2.65
CA VAL A 22 8.46 -13.04 -1.54
C VAL A 22 6.96 -12.85 -1.76
N PHE A 23 6.51 -12.59 -2.99
CA PHE A 23 5.12 -12.37 -3.37
C PHE A 23 4.51 -11.09 -2.76
N PHE A 24 5.33 -10.10 -2.43
CA PHE A 24 4.85 -8.88 -1.77
C PHE A 24 3.84 -8.13 -2.65
N ARG A 25 4.18 -7.90 -3.92
CA ARG A 25 3.34 -7.14 -4.84
C ARG A 25 1.99 -7.81 -5.08
N HIS A 26 1.98 -9.12 -5.33
CA HIS A 26 0.74 -9.86 -5.53
C HIS A 26 -0.14 -9.86 -4.29
N SER A 27 0.48 -10.07 -3.12
CA SER A 27 -0.25 -10.07 -1.85
C SER A 27 -0.84 -8.70 -1.55
N MET A 28 -0.08 -7.63 -1.82
CA MET A 28 -0.58 -6.27 -1.62
C MET A 28 -1.75 -5.95 -2.56
N CYS A 29 -1.64 -6.38 -3.82
CA CYS A 29 -2.72 -6.18 -4.78
C CYS A 29 -4.01 -6.86 -4.33
N ARG A 30 -3.93 -8.07 -3.80
CA ARG A 30 -5.09 -8.80 -3.25
C ARG A 30 -5.69 -8.06 -2.06
N GLU A 31 -4.85 -7.57 -1.13
CA GLU A 31 -5.32 -6.79 0.01
C GLU A 31 -5.98 -5.50 -0.44
N ALA A 32 -5.39 -4.80 -1.40
CA ALA A 32 -5.95 -3.57 -1.94
C ALA A 32 -7.32 -3.82 -2.57
N GLN A 33 -7.46 -4.88 -3.34
CA GLN A 33 -8.75 -5.24 -3.95
C GLN A 33 -9.80 -5.56 -2.89
N ARG A 34 -9.44 -6.28 -1.86
CA ARG A 34 -10.34 -6.62 -0.74
C ARG A 34 -10.83 -5.37 -0.02
N LEU A 35 -9.96 -4.37 0.11
CA LEU A 35 -10.24 -3.13 0.83
C LEU A 35 -10.78 -2.01 -0.07
N ALA A 36 -10.93 -2.26 -1.37
CA ALA A 36 -11.26 -1.22 -2.35
C ALA A 36 -10.28 -0.05 -2.33
N VAL A 37 -9.00 -0.35 -2.13
CA VAL A 37 -7.91 0.62 -2.21
C VAL A 37 -7.36 0.59 -3.63
N ALA A 38 -7.18 1.76 -4.22
CA ALA A 38 -6.61 1.91 -5.56
C ALA A 38 -5.14 2.36 -5.45
N GLY A 39 -4.44 2.41 -6.56
CA GLY A 39 -3.05 2.82 -6.63
C GLY A 39 -2.19 1.84 -7.42
N TRP A 40 -0.95 1.66 -6.96
CA TRP A 40 -0.03 0.75 -7.64
C TRP A 40 1.09 0.30 -6.70
N VAL A 41 1.78 -0.75 -7.12
CA VAL A 41 2.95 -1.28 -6.41
C VAL A 41 3.99 -1.76 -7.42
N ARG A 42 5.26 -1.52 -7.11
CA ARG A 42 6.37 -1.96 -7.96
C ARG A 42 7.60 -2.31 -7.14
N ASN A 43 8.46 -3.15 -7.70
CA ASN A 43 9.82 -3.33 -7.20
C ASN A 43 10.69 -2.18 -7.71
N ARG A 44 11.61 -1.73 -6.88
CA ARG A 44 12.64 -0.76 -7.26
C ARG A 44 13.98 -1.47 -7.42
N SER A 45 14.87 -0.83 -8.18
CA SER A 45 16.19 -1.39 -8.42
C SER A 45 17.08 -1.47 -7.18
N ASP A 46 16.76 -0.69 -6.15
CA ASP A 46 17.50 -0.69 -4.88
C ASP A 46 17.04 -1.79 -3.90
N GLY A 47 16.15 -2.67 -4.33
CA GLY A 47 15.65 -3.78 -3.49
C GLY A 47 14.40 -3.44 -2.69
N THR A 48 13.95 -2.20 -2.69
CA THR A 48 12.74 -1.80 -1.99
C THR A 48 11.50 -2.08 -2.85
N VAL A 49 10.34 -2.07 -2.20
CA VAL A 49 9.04 -2.04 -2.87
C VAL A 49 8.44 -0.65 -2.65
N GLU A 50 7.98 -0.05 -3.72
CA GLU A 50 7.29 1.24 -3.67
C GLU A 50 5.82 1.03 -4.01
N ALA A 51 4.94 1.70 -3.27
CA ALA A 51 3.51 1.63 -3.51
C ALA A 51 2.87 2.99 -3.30
N VAL A 52 1.79 3.23 -4.04
CA VAL A 52 0.87 4.33 -3.77
C VAL A 52 -0.47 3.70 -3.46
N VAL A 53 -1.09 4.16 -2.37
CA VAL A 53 -2.38 3.65 -1.91
C VAL A 53 -3.36 4.81 -1.78
N HIS A 54 -4.54 4.62 -2.36
CA HIS A 54 -5.57 5.66 -2.44
C HIS A 54 -6.93 5.05 -2.09
N GLY A 55 -7.65 5.69 -1.20
CA GLY A 55 -8.97 5.21 -0.81
C GLY A 55 -9.47 5.91 0.45
N GLU A 56 -10.51 5.34 1.02
CA GLU A 56 -11.04 5.81 2.29
C GLU A 56 -9.94 5.71 3.36
N SER A 57 -9.87 6.72 4.21
CA SER A 57 -8.83 6.83 5.23
C SER A 57 -8.69 5.56 6.08
N ALA A 58 -9.82 4.97 6.49
CA ALA A 58 -9.81 3.75 7.30
C ALA A 58 -9.21 2.56 6.54
N ASP A 59 -9.50 2.42 5.26
CA ASP A 59 -9.00 1.33 4.43
C ASP A 59 -7.53 1.49 4.12
N VAL A 60 -7.10 2.72 3.84
CA VAL A 60 -5.68 3.03 3.63
C VAL A 60 -4.88 2.73 4.89
N ASP A 61 -5.41 3.05 6.06
CA ASP A 61 -4.76 2.73 7.33
C ASP A 61 -4.57 1.22 7.50
N ILE A 62 -5.55 0.42 7.11
CA ILE A 62 -5.46 -1.04 7.18
C ILE A 62 -4.36 -1.56 6.26
N ILE A 63 -4.30 -1.10 5.01
CA ILE A 63 -3.29 -1.59 4.08
C ILE A 63 -1.89 -1.12 4.45
N VAL A 64 -1.74 0.05 5.03
CA VAL A 64 -0.45 0.52 5.55
C VAL A 64 0.02 -0.39 6.69
N ARG A 65 -0.85 -0.73 7.62
CA ARG A 65 -0.51 -1.66 8.71
C ARG A 65 -0.16 -3.04 8.17
N TRP A 66 -0.89 -3.51 7.15
CA TRP A 66 -0.55 -4.77 6.49
C TRP A 66 0.85 -4.71 5.87
N ALA A 67 1.19 -3.60 5.20
CA ALA A 67 2.50 -3.43 4.56
C ALA A 67 3.66 -3.49 5.56
N LYS A 68 3.44 -3.05 6.80
CA LYS A 68 4.46 -3.11 7.84
C LYS A 68 4.80 -4.53 8.26
N ARG A 69 3.92 -5.48 8.01
CA ARG A 69 4.14 -6.91 8.25
C ARG A 69 4.49 -7.65 6.96
N GLY A 70 3.76 -7.35 5.89
CA GLY A 70 3.91 -8.03 4.61
C GLY A 70 3.38 -9.46 4.61
N PRO A 71 3.56 -10.18 3.49
CA PRO A 71 3.20 -11.58 3.40
C PRO A 71 4.15 -12.45 4.22
N GLU A 72 3.80 -13.72 4.36
CA GLU A 72 4.47 -14.65 5.26
C GLU A 72 5.98 -14.73 5.06
N LEU A 73 6.44 -14.72 3.82
CA LEU A 73 7.87 -14.87 3.50
C LEU A 73 8.64 -13.55 3.56
N ALA A 74 7.97 -12.43 3.74
CA ALA A 74 8.61 -11.12 3.80
C ALA A 74 9.17 -10.85 5.19
N GLN A 75 10.23 -10.03 5.23
CA GLN A 75 10.77 -9.47 6.45
C GLN A 75 10.87 -7.97 6.26
N VAL A 76 9.85 -7.25 6.73
CA VAL A 76 9.78 -5.81 6.60
C VAL A 76 10.57 -5.17 7.74
N GLU A 77 11.56 -4.36 7.39
CA GLU A 77 12.38 -3.65 8.37
C GLU A 77 11.85 -2.25 8.64
N GLN A 78 11.34 -1.59 7.62
CA GLN A 78 10.89 -0.21 7.72
C GLN A 78 9.91 0.09 6.59
N VAL A 79 8.92 0.93 6.87
CA VAL A 79 8.05 1.52 5.86
C VAL A 79 8.12 3.04 6.01
N GLU A 80 8.59 3.72 4.97
CA GLU A 80 8.49 5.17 4.89
C GLU A 80 7.14 5.53 4.30
N ILE A 81 6.47 6.49 4.91
CA ILE A 81 5.13 6.90 4.51
C ILE A 81 5.17 8.40 4.20
N MET A 82 4.75 8.75 3.00
CA MET A 82 4.75 10.14 2.53
C MET A 82 3.38 10.49 1.96
N PRO A 83 2.93 11.73 2.12
CA PRO A 83 1.72 12.16 1.42
C PRO A 83 1.91 12.09 -0.09
N ASP A 84 0.82 11.81 -0.80
CA ASP A 84 0.78 11.85 -2.26
C ASP A 84 -0.57 12.45 -2.65
N ASP A 85 -0.67 13.05 -3.83
CA ASP A 85 -1.88 13.71 -4.28
C ASP A 85 -2.50 13.06 -5.52
N GLY A 86 -2.01 11.88 -5.91
CA GLY A 86 -2.59 11.13 -7.02
C GLY A 86 -3.97 10.59 -6.70
N ALA A 87 -4.76 10.36 -7.73
CA ALA A 87 -6.06 9.70 -7.62
C ALA A 87 -6.10 8.54 -8.61
N TYR A 88 -6.62 7.41 -8.16
CA TYR A 88 -6.56 6.15 -8.91
C TYR A 88 -7.90 5.46 -8.87
N ALA A 89 -8.22 4.69 -9.91
CA ALA A 89 -9.48 3.96 -10.02
C ALA A 89 -9.33 2.46 -9.71
N SER A 90 -8.12 1.93 -9.84
CA SER A 90 -7.85 0.50 -9.60
C SER A 90 -6.47 0.34 -9.00
N PHE A 91 -6.15 -0.87 -8.54
CA PHE A 91 -4.82 -1.17 -8.01
C PHE A 91 -4.05 -2.02 -9.03
N GLU A 92 -2.87 -1.54 -9.40
CA GLU A 92 -2.05 -2.13 -10.45
C GLU A 92 -0.68 -2.56 -9.93
N ILE A 93 -0.18 -3.67 -10.43
CA ILE A 93 1.24 -4.03 -10.30
C ILE A 93 1.96 -3.48 -11.54
N ILE A 94 2.94 -2.64 -11.35
CA ILE A 94 3.65 -2.01 -12.47
C ILE A 94 5.14 -2.31 -12.50
#